data_26d030c980d3c4ec7bdf1ca65ce4ca8c
#
_entry.id   26d030c980d3c4ec7bdf1ca65ce4ca8c
#
_cell.length_a   1.000
_cell.length_b   1.000
_cell.length_c   1.000
_cell.angle_alpha   90.00
_cell.angle_beta   90.00
_cell.angle_gamma   90.00
#
_symmetry.space_group_name_H-M   'P 1'
#
loop_
_entity.id
_entity.type
_entity.pdbx_description
1 polymer ?
#
loop_
_entity_poly.entity_id
_entity_poly.type
_entity_poly.pdbx_seq_one_letter_code
_entity_poly.pdbx_strand_id
1 'polypeptide(L)'
;MAGSKSMIVRIGAVLGLGLVMAGCSSIVGHKGYLADEVILQSVQPGVDNRESVQRALGQPSFQSQFGEPVWYYVSSTTGQKPFTTPKISSHTVLAVSFDAAGNVVRAERTGMEQVARISPESDETPTLGRDRSFFEDLFGNIGQVGTGAGAAGGGGQGG
;
A
#
# COMPACT_ATOMS: atom_id res chain seq x y z
N MET A 1 16.64 51.99 -19.24
CA MET A 1 16.34 50.72 -19.92
C MET A 1 16.70 49.45 -19.12
N ALA A 2 17.27 49.54 -17.93
CA ALA A 2 17.66 48.39 -17.11
C ALA A 2 16.45 47.75 -16.31
N GLY A 3 15.41 48.51 -15.99
CA GLY A 3 14.28 48.01 -15.16
C GLY A 3 13.36 46.97 -15.84
N SER A 4 13.23 47.06 -17.17
CA SER A 4 12.33 46.15 -17.92
C SER A 4 12.88 44.71 -17.98
N LYS A 5 14.20 44.50 -18.12
CA LYS A 5 14.80 43.18 -18.15
C LYS A 5 14.70 42.46 -16.79
N SER A 6 14.89 43.20 -15.70
CA SER A 6 14.77 42.66 -14.34
C SER A 6 13.32 42.23 -14.01
N MET A 7 12.34 42.94 -14.52
CA MET A 7 10.94 42.63 -14.33
C MET A 7 10.53 41.36 -15.11
N ILE A 8 10.99 41.21 -16.33
CA ILE A 8 10.70 40.01 -17.16
C ILE A 8 11.33 38.76 -16.54
N VAL A 9 12.56 38.85 -16.02
CA VAL A 9 13.24 37.71 -15.34
C VAL A 9 12.47 37.31 -14.06
N ARG A 10 12.01 38.27 -13.29
CA ARG A 10 11.19 37.97 -12.07
C ARG A 10 9.88 37.33 -12.39
N ILE A 11 9.17 37.80 -13.41
CA ILE A 11 7.90 37.20 -13.87
C ILE A 11 8.16 35.79 -14.40
N GLY A 12 9.20 35.57 -15.19
CA GLY A 12 9.60 34.25 -15.69
C GLY A 12 9.92 33.26 -14.57
N ALA A 13 10.62 33.71 -13.53
CA ALA A 13 10.97 32.88 -12.37
C ALA A 13 9.71 32.49 -11.55
N VAL A 14 8.78 33.40 -11.35
CA VAL A 14 7.51 33.13 -10.64
C VAL A 14 6.61 32.19 -11.44
N LEU A 15 6.51 32.37 -12.76
CA LEU A 15 5.77 31.47 -13.64
C LEU A 15 6.40 30.06 -13.69
N GLY A 16 7.72 29.96 -13.75
CA GLY A 16 8.43 28.70 -13.71
C GLY A 16 8.23 27.94 -12.41
N LEU A 17 8.28 28.63 -11.27
CA LEU A 17 8.03 28.04 -9.95
C LEU A 17 6.58 27.58 -9.78
N GLY A 18 5.61 28.31 -10.35
CA GLY A 18 4.19 27.93 -10.35
C GLY A 18 3.89 26.65 -11.15
N LEU A 19 4.59 26.44 -12.28
CA LEU A 19 4.44 25.23 -13.11
C LEU A 19 4.96 23.97 -12.42
N VAL A 20 6.00 24.05 -11.60
CA VAL A 20 6.56 22.91 -10.87
C VAL A 20 5.62 22.44 -9.76
N MET A 21 4.79 23.29 -9.19
CA MET A 21 3.83 22.94 -8.15
C MET A 21 2.56 22.25 -8.68
N ALA A 22 2.26 22.35 -9.97
CA ALA A 22 1.03 21.80 -10.57
C ALA A 22 1.09 20.26 -10.79
N GLY A 23 2.26 19.63 -10.62
CA GLY A 23 2.47 18.20 -10.90
C GLY A 23 2.09 17.21 -9.80
N CYS A 24 1.68 17.68 -8.62
CA CYS A 24 1.40 16.79 -7.48
C CYS A 24 -0.05 16.26 -7.52
N SER A 25 -0.32 15.27 -8.38
CA SER A 25 -1.61 14.57 -8.38
C SER A 25 -1.66 13.46 -7.31
N SER A 26 -2.86 13.22 -6.78
CA SER A 26 -3.13 12.12 -5.86
C SER A 26 -3.14 10.79 -6.63
N ILE A 27 -2.47 9.78 -6.11
CA ILE A 27 -2.49 8.41 -6.66
C ILE A 27 -3.70 7.69 -6.06
N VAL A 28 -4.57 7.17 -6.92
CA VAL A 28 -5.71 6.35 -6.50
C VAL A 28 -5.39 4.89 -6.80
N GLY A 29 -5.48 4.04 -5.78
CA GLY A 29 -5.29 2.61 -5.90
C GLY A 29 -6.57 1.86 -5.60
N HIS A 30 -6.98 0.94 -6.49
CA HIS A 30 -8.07 0.02 -6.27
C HIS A 30 -7.51 -1.35 -5.90
N LYS A 31 -8.07 -1.97 -4.86
CA LYS A 31 -7.64 -3.28 -4.35
C LYS A 31 -8.84 -4.18 -4.13
N GLY A 32 -8.68 -5.45 -4.47
CA GLY A 32 -9.69 -6.47 -4.29
C GLY A 32 -10.69 -6.51 -5.45
N TYR A 33 -11.93 -6.84 -5.14
CA TYR A 33 -13.01 -7.01 -6.10
C TYR A 33 -13.49 -5.64 -6.63
N LEU A 34 -13.47 -5.45 -7.94
CA LEU A 34 -14.02 -4.25 -8.57
C LEU A 34 -15.54 -4.44 -8.70
N ALA A 35 -16.24 -4.11 -7.63
CA ALA A 35 -17.68 -4.26 -7.60
C ALA A 35 -18.38 -3.02 -8.13
N ASP A 36 -19.26 -3.22 -9.10
CA ASP A 36 -20.31 -2.26 -9.36
C ASP A 36 -21.33 -2.33 -8.22
N GLU A 37 -21.64 -1.19 -7.64
CA GLU A 37 -22.61 -1.04 -6.54
C GLU A 37 -23.95 -1.70 -6.87
N VAL A 38 -24.42 -1.58 -8.12
CA VAL A 38 -25.67 -2.13 -8.59
C VAL A 38 -25.65 -3.66 -8.56
N ILE A 39 -24.52 -4.25 -8.93
CA ILE A 39 -24.37 -5.72 -8.96
C ILE A 39 -24.31 -6.28 -7.53
N LEU A 40 -23.67 -5.57 -6.59
CA LEU A 40 -23.64 -6.00 -5.19
C LEU A 40 -25.03 -6.02 -4.54
N GLN A 41 -25.93 -5.16 -4.99
CA GLN A 41 -27.31 -5.09 -4.49
C GLN A 41 -28.24 -6.11 -5.18
N SER A 42 -27.81 -6.79 -6.21
CA SER A 42 -28.64 -7.74 -6.97
C SER A 42 -28.80 -9.08 -6.28
N VAL A 43 -27.96 -9.43 -5.31
CA VAL A 43 -28.01 -10.71 -4.60
C VAL A 43 -29.21 -10.74 -3.63
N GLN A 44 -30.12 -11.69 -3.85
CA GLN A 44 -31.35 -11.79 -3.10
C GLN A 44 -31.41 -13.09 -2.28
N PRO A 45 -31.46 -12.99 -0.93
CA PRO A 45 -31.70 -14.16 -0.08
C PRO A 45 -32.99 -14.90 -0.43
N GLY A 46 -32.92 -16.23 -0.43
CA GLY A 46 -34.06 -17.11 -0.75
C GLY A 46 -34.37 -17.26 -2.25
N VAL A 47 -33.72 -16.48 -3.12
CA VAL A 47 -33.88 -16.54 -4.59
C VAL A 47 -32.60 -17.04 -5.25
N ASP A 48 -31.45 -16.48 -4.84
CA ASP A 48 -30.17 -16.81 -5.42
C ASP A 48 -29.51 -18.04 -4.78
N ASN A 49 -28.62 -18.65 -5.55
CA ASN A 49 -27.79 -19.76 -5.14
C ASN A 49 -26.32 -19.48 -5.50
N ARG A 50 -25.39 -20.38 -5.10
CA ARG A 50 -23.96 -20.25 -5.39
C ARG A 50 -23.66 -20.02 -6.85
N GLU A 51 -24.35 -20.71 -7.76
CA GLU A 51 -24.10 -20.56 -9.19
C GLU A 51 -24.56 -19.21 -9.72
N SER A 52 -25.72 -18.71 -9.28
CA SER A 52 -26.21 -17.40 -9.68
C SER A 52 -25.32 -16.29 -9.16
N VAL A 53 -24.91 -16.38 -7.88
CA VAL A 53 -23.96 -15.42 -7.27
C VAL A 53 -22.62 -15.45 -8.01
N GLN A 54 -22.08 -16.63 -8.31
CA GLN A 54 -20.81 -16.75 -9.03
C GLN A 54 -20.90 -16.22 -10.47
N ARG A 55 -22.02 -16.40 -11.14
CA ARG A 55 -22.24 -15.82 -12.48
C ARG A 55 -22.38 -14.31 -12.46
N ALA A 56 -23.02 -13.76 -11.43
CA ALA A 56 -23.26 -12.32 -11.30
C ALA A 56 -22.02 -11.58 -10.78
N LEU A 57 -21.39 -12.10 -9.72
CA LEU A 57 -20.28 -11.45 -9.03
C LEU A 57 -18.92 -12.05 -9.38
N GLY A 58 -18.86 -13.21 -10.05
CA GLY A 58 -17.61 -13.90 -10.28
C GLY A 58 -17.06 -14.61 -9.03
N GLN A 59 -15.75 -14.83 -9.00
CA GLN A 59 -15.10 -15.50 -7.88
C GLN A 59 -15.03 -14.57 -6.65
N PRO A 60 -15.35 -15.10 -5.43
CA PRO A 60 -15.19 -14.32 -4.21
C PRO A 60 -13.72 -14.03 -3.89
N SER A 61 -13.47 -12.96 -3.17
CA SER A 61 -12.12 -12.61 -2.69
C SER A 61 -11.58 -13.69 -1.76
N PHE A 62 -12.42 -14.24 -0.90
CA PHE A 62 -12.14 -15.39 -0.06
C PHE A 62 -13.44 -16.06 0.41
N GLN A 63 -13.30 -17.29 0.91
CA GLN A 63 -14.39 -18.11 1.43
C GLN A 63 -14.07 -18.52 2.85
N SER A 64 -15.11 -18.65 3.71
CA SER A 64 -14.93 -19.20 5.05
C SER A 64 -14.46 -20.67 4.95
N GLN A 65 -13.47 -21.02 5.75
CA GLN A 65 -12.96 -22.40 5.84
C GLN A 65 -13.59 -23.18 7.00
N PHE A 66 -14.21 -22.47 7.94
CA PHE A 66 -14.81 -23.04 9.15
C PHE A 66 -16.20 -22.50 9.35
N GLY A 67 -17.08 -23.33 9.89
CA GLY A 67 -18.48 -22.96 10.18
C GLY A 67 -19.36 -22.97 8.93
N GLU A 68 -20.30 -22.03 8.88
CA GLU A 68 -21.19 -21.88 7.74
C GLU A 68 -20.44 -21.40 6.48
N PRO A 69 -20.85 -21.85 5.29
CA PRO A 69 -20.21 -21.42 4.05
C PRO A 69 -20.57 -19.96 3.75
N VAL A 70 -19.59 -19.09 3.88
CA VAL A 70 -19.72 -17.64 3.58
C VAL A 70 -18.71 -17.24 2.52
N TRP A 71 -19.18 -16.52 1.51
CA TRP A 71 -18.34 -15.91 0.48
C TRP A 71 -18.21 -14.42 0.75
N TYR A 72 -16.97 -13.92 0.64
CA TYR A 72 -16.65 -12.52 0.87
C TYR A 72 -16.15 -11.86 -0.40
N TYR A 73 -16.79 -10.77 -0.78
CA TYR A 73 -16.36 -9.89 -1.85
C TYR A 73 -15.88 -8.58 -1.24
N VAL A 74 -14.58 -8.33 -1.33
CA VAL A 74 -13.94 -7.19 -0.66
C VAL A 74 -13.41 -6.21 -1.71
N SER A 75 -13.82 -4.97 -1.59
CA SER A 75 -13.35 -3.85 -2.42
C SER A 75 -12.81 -2.73 -1.55
N SER A 76 -11.65 -2.20 -1.90
CA SER A 76 -11.05 -1.06 -1.22
C SER A 76 -10.44 -0.10 -2.22
N THR A 77 -10.75 1.17 -2.05
CA THR A 77 -10.09 2.25 -2.78
C THR A 77 -9.23 3.05 -1.82
N THR A 78 -7.99 3.28 -2.18
CA THR A 78 -7.04 4.08 -1.40
C THR A 78 -6.63 5.31 -2.19
N GLY A 79 -6.49 6.43 -1.50
CA GLY A 79 -5.92 7.66 -2.03
C GLY A 79 -4.59 7.94 -1.34
N GLN A 80 -3.56 8.29 -2.11
CA GLN A 80 -2.26 8.68 -1.59
C GLN A 80 -1.82 10.00 -2.20
N LYS A 81 -1.54 10.98 -1.34
CA LYS A 81 -0.85 12.21 -1.74
C LYS A 81 0.66 11.96 -1.75
N PRO A 82 1.44 12.71 -2.55
CA PRO A 82 2.90 12.63 -2.50
C PRO A 82 3.43 12.74 -1.08
N PHE A 83 4.42 11.90 -0.75
CA PHE A 83 5.10 11.85 0.56
C PHE A 83 4.18 11.54 1.76
N THR A 84 3.00 10.95 1.54
CA THR A 84 2.10 10.53 2.61
C THR A 84 1.80 9.05 2.54
N THR A 85 1.34 8.46 3.64
CA THR A 85 0.84 7.09 3.67
C THR A 85 -0.53 7.00 2.97
N PRO A 86 -0.81 5.90 2.22
CA PRO A 86 -2.11 5.67 1.62
C PRO A 86 -3.22 5.66 2.68
N LYS A 87 -4.34 6.29 2.35
CA LYS A 87 -5.54 6.28 3.21
C LYS A 87 -6.68 5.61 2.46
N ILE A 88 -7.43 4.77 3.15
CA ILE A 88 -8.65 4.17 2.60
C ILE A 88 -9.68 5.28 2.43
N SER A 89 -10.15 5.46 1.20
CA SER A 89 -11.21 6.41 0.84
C SER A 89 -12.57 5.75 0.72
N SER A 90 -12.60 4.48 0.32
CA SER A 90 -13.81 3.66 0.23
C SER A 90 -13.46 2.21 0.56
N HIS A 91 -14.35 1.55 1.29
CA HIS A 91 -14.24 0.14 1.62
C HIS A 91 -15.63 -0.47 1.61
N THR A 92 -15.76 -1.62 0.98
CA THR A 92 -17.02 -2.37 0.92
C THR A 92 -16.71 -3.86 1.02
N VAL A 93 -17.43 -4.53 1.91
CA VAL A 93 -17.43 -5.98 2.04
C VAL A 93 -18.85 -6.47 1.88
N LEU A 94 -19.09 -7.36 0.93
CA LEU A 94 -20.32 -8.13 0.83
C LEU A 94 -20.04 -9.55 1.33
N ALA A 95 -20.73 -9.97 2.38
CA ALA A 95 -20.71 -11.33 2.91
C ALA A 95 -22.00 -12.04 2.49
N VAL A 96 -21.86 -13.11 1.74
CA VAL A 96 -22.99 -13.94 1.26
C VAL A 96 -22.92 -15.28 1.95
N SER A 97 -23.90 -15.58 2.81
CA SER A 97 -24.01 -16.85 3.52
C SER A 97 -24.93 -17.81 2.78
N PHE A 98 -24.54 -19.08 2.74
CA PHE A 98 -25.26 -20.13 2.04
C PHE A 98 -25.71 -21.23 3.00
N ASP A 99 -26.84 -21.85 2.71
CA ASP A 99 -27.27 -23.07 3.37
C ASP A 99 -26.50 -24.31 2.84
N ALA A 100 -26.80 -25.47 3.43
CA ALA A 100 -26.21 -26.74 3.01
C ALA A 100 -26.56 -27.13 1.56
N ALA A 101 -27.69 -26.66 1.03
CA ALA A 101 -28.11 -26.88 -0.35
C ALA A 101 -27.45 -25.89 -1.35
N GLY A 102 -26.80 -24.84 -0.83
CA GLY A 102 -26.14 -23.83 -1.63
C GLY A 102 -27.02 -22.62 -1.98
N ASN A 103 -28.17 -22.45 -1.36
CA ASN A 103 -29.00 -21.27 -1.55
C ASN A 103 -28.52 -20.12 -0.65
N VAL A 104 -28.70 -18.88 -1.09
CA VAL A 104 -28.36 -17.69 -0.31
C VAL A 104 -29.37 -17.52 0.82
N VAL A 105 -28.88 -17.58 2.06
CA VAL A 105 -29.73 -17.32 3.26
C VAL A 105 -29.57 -15.90 3.76
N ARG A 106 -28.39 -15.26 3.49
CA ARG A 106 -28.09 -13.93 3.97
C ARG A 106 -27.11 -13.24 3.04
N ALA A 107 -27.32 -11.96 2.80
CA ALA A 107 -26.39 -11.09 2.12
C ALA A 107 -26.22 -9.82 2.97
N GLU A 108 -25.04 -9.67 3.60
CA GLU A 108 -24.73 -8.52 4.45
C GLU A 108 -23.66 -7.67 3.82
N ARG A 109 -23.87 -6.38 3.88
CA ARG A 109 -22.92 -5.40 3.39
C ARG A 109 -22.42 -4.54 4.53
N THR A 110 -21.10 -4.39 4.59
CA THR A 110 -20.41 -3.51 5.51
C THR A 110 -19.47 -2.59 4.74
N GLY A 111 -19.19 -1.42 5.29
CA GLY A 111 -18.41 -0.38 4.65
C GLY A 111 -17.31 0.18 5.55
N MET A 112 -17.09 1.47 5.44
CA MET A 112 -16.07 2.21 6.20
C MET A 112 -16.25 2.17 7.71
N GLU A 113 -17.46 1.88 8.20
CA GLU A 113 -17.80 1.79 9.62
C GLU A 113 -17.09 0.62 10.33
N GLN A 114 -16.71 -0.42 9.58
CA GLN A 114 -15.98 -1.59 10.10
C GLN A 114 -14.46 -1.45 9.98
N VAL A 115 -13.97 -0.37 9.38
CA VAL A 115 -12.53 -0.15 9.19
C VAL A 115 -11.91 0.37 10.49
N ALA A 116 -11.25 -0.53 11.22
CA ALA A 116 -10.46 -0.15 12.39
C ALA A 116 -9.15 0.53 11.99
N ARG A 117 -8.82 1.64 12.63
CA ARG A 117 -7.50 2.26 12.53
C ARG A 117 -6.63 1.71 13.65
N ILE A 118 -5.62 0.95 13.27
CA ILE A 118 -4.64 0.42 14.20
C ILE A 118 -3.47 1.41 14.24
N SER A 119 -3.14 1.90 15.44
CA SER A 119 -1.89 2.62 15.67
C SER A 119 -0.87 1.60 16.14
N PRO A 120 0.20 1.34 15.35
CA PRO A 120 1.28 0.47 15.80
C PRO A 120 1.89 1.01 17.09
N GLU A 121 2.27 0.11 18.00
CA GLU A 121 3.06 0.46 19.18
C GLU A 121 4.40 1.03 18.72
N SER A 122 4.81 2.14 19.36
CA SER A 122 6.07 2.81 19.01
C SER A 122 7.26 2.27 19.77
N ASP A 123 7.04 1.31 20.69
CA ASP A 123 8.10 0.69 21.45
C ASP A 123 9.00 -0.16 20.56
N GLU A 124 10.29 0.13 20.60
CA GLU A 124 11.29 -0.62 19.86
C GLU A 124 11.73 -1.84 20.70
N THR A 125 11.74 -3.01 20.08
CA THR A 125 12.33 -4.18 20.73
C THR A 125 13.83 -3.98 20.81
N PRO A 126 14.44 -3.93 22.00
CA PRO A 126 15.90 -3.79 22.12
C PRO A 126 16.57 -5.00 21.47
N THR A 127 17.24 -4.76 20.38
CA THR A 127 18.05 -5.77 19.68
C THR A 127 19.50 -5.62 20.15
N LEU A 128 20.19 -6.74 20.37
CA LEU A 128 21.62 -6.78 20.65
C LEU A 128 22.47 -6.44 19.40
N GLY A 129 21.96 -5.55 18.56
CA GLY A 129 22.63 -5.04 17.38
C GLY A 129 23.66 -3.95 17.74
N ARG A 130 24.61 -3.76 16.85
CA ARG A 130 25.55 -2.65 16.94
C ARG A 130 24.86 -1.39 16.40
N ASP A 131 24.74 -0.37 17.25
CA ASP A 131 24.28 0.95 16.81
C ASP A 131 25.37 1.58 15.91
N ARG A 132 25.06 1.66 14.63
CA ARG A 132 25.91 2.40 13.66
C ARG A 132 25.26 3.73 13.36
N SER A 133 26.05 4.79 13.42
CA SER A 133 25.57 6.10 12.98
C SER A 133 25.47 6.12 11.45
N PHE A 134 24.53 6.93 10.92
CA PHE A 134 24.40 7.14 9.48
C PHE A 134 25.73 7.50 8.80
N PHE A 135 26.57 8.28 9.48
CA PHE A 135 27.89 8.67 8.97
C PHE A 135 28.90 7.52 9.03
N GLU A 136 28.79 6.62 10.00
CA GLU A 136 29.63 5.42 10.08
C GLU A 136 29.31 4.43 8.96
N ASP A 137 28.02 4.27 8.62
CA ASP A 137 27.59 3.44 7.48
C ASP A 137 27.97 4.06 6.13
N LEU A 138 27.89 5.39 6.01
CA LEU A 138 28.18 6.08 4.77
C LEU A 138 29.71 6.20 4.52
N PHE A 139 30.51 6.46 5.56
CA PHE A 139 31.93 6.73 5.44
C PHE A 139 32.82 5.63 6.03
N GLY A 140 32.31 4.75 6.87
CA GLY A 140 33.07 3.72 7.56
C GLY A 140 33.73 2.69 6.63
N ASN A 141 33.25 2.58 5.40
CA ASN A 141 33.79 1.65 4.39
C ASN A 141 34.79 2.28 3.42
N ILE A 142 34.97 3.62 3.45
CA ILE A 142 35.82 4.32 2.50
C ILE A 142 37.32 4.12 2.81
N GLY A 143 37.67 3.78 4.03
CA GLY A 143 39.06 3.57 4.47
C GLY A 143 39.56 2.11 4.37
N GLN A 144 38.70 1.11 4.20
CA GLN A 144 39.10 -0.29 4.20
C GLN A 144 39.54 -0.85 2.85
N VAL A 145 39.33 -0.15 1.77
CA VAL A 145 39.71 -0.59 0.42
C VAL A 145 41.20 -0.34 0.14
N GLY A 146 41.91 0.44 0.98
CA GLY A 146 43.31 0.84 0.76
C GLY A 146 44.40 0.02 1.47
N THR A 147 44.03 -0.84 2.43
CA THR A 147 45.03 -1.57 3.24
C THR A 147 45.18 -3.05 2.91
N GLY A 148 44.49 -3.54 1.86
CA GLY A 148 44.55 -4.95 1.44
C GLY A 148 45.58 -5.30 0.37
N ALA A 149 46.40 -4.33 -0.11
CA ALA A 149 47.37 -4.57 -1.14
C ALA A 149 48.81 -4.15 -0.69
N GLY A 150 49.39 -4.89 0.25
CA GLY A 150 50.77 -4.62 0.60
C GLY A 150 51.30 -5.32 1.83
N ALA A 151 51.21 -6.65 1.90
CA ALA A 151 52.12 -7.44 2.77
C ALA A 151 52.10 -8.91 2.34
N ALA A 152 52.60 -9.13 1.13
CA ALA A 152 53.15 -10.43 0.74
C ALA A 152 54.65 -10.18 0.49
N GLY A 153 55.51 -10.54 1.47
CA GLY A 153 56.93 -10.50 1.22
C GLY A 153 57.80 -10.59 2.48
N GLY A 154 58.41 -11.72 2.67
CA GLY A 154 59.53 -11.89 3.58
C GLY A 154 59.20 -12.87 4.72
N GLY A 155 59.55 -14.09 4.74
CA GLY A 155 60.84 -14.70 4.43
C GLY A 155 61.66 -14.92 5.69
N GLY A 156 62.03 -16.14 6.02
CA GLY A 156 63.16 -16.47 6.86
C GLY A 156 62.80 -17.23 8.14
N GLN A 157 62.86 -18.49 8.20
CA GLN A 157 63.99 -19.36 8.49
C GLN A 157 64.53 -19.27 9.93
N GLY A 158 64.59 -20.39 10.59
CA GLY A 158 65.64 -20.73 11.49
C GLY A 158 65.26 -21.20 12.90
N GLY A 159 65.58 -22.39 13.21
CA GLY A 159 65.74 -22.92 14.55
C GLY A 159 64.92 -24.16 14.85
#